data_212cee2691255ff6b8b8a31d2981c4b6
#
_entry.id   212cee2691255ff6b8b8a31d2981c4b6
#
_cell.length_a   1.000
_cell.length_b   1.000
_cell.length_c   1.000
_cell.angle_alpha   90.00
_cell.angle_beta   90.00
_cell.angle_gamma   90.00
#
_symmetry.space_group_name_H-M   'P 1'
#
loop_
_entity.id
_entity.type
_entity.pdbx_description
1 polymer ?
#
loop_
_entity_poly.entity_id
_entity_poly.type
_entity_poly.pdbx_seq_one_letter_code
_entity_poly.pdbx_strand_id
1 'polypeptide(L)'
;ACEEMLSNDARKTKGSCDLFLTKKVGDRFGPVRNLEMPINTGAWESQPSFSSDGRTLYFVRAITGSDGRRQRDILMTRIGDNSAWTEPVSVSDKINTAGDEMSVFIHPDDQTLYFTSDGHPGMGGLDIFLARRQPDGSWSEPVNLGYPINTGADENSLLVSPDGKLGFFASDRAGGYGQLDLYQFELPESMRPVPVTYMKGKVYDADTKKPLAAGFELIDLATRKTVVSSTSNVGSGEYLVCLPSGKSYALNVAKDGYLFYSETFRLDDPKAASDPLVKDIPLKPIRVGESVVLKNIFFEFDKFDLKDESRAELSKVVAFLQKNSKVRVEIGGHTDNVGSKTYNLNLSDKRAKAVYDYLVGQGIPASRMSSKGYGDAKPIADNASEQGRAQNRRTEFTIVAVDQ
;
A
#
# COMPACT_ATOMS: atom_id res chain seq x y z
N ALA A 1 6.99 -25.23 -5.87
CA ALA A 1 7.24 -26.65 -5.60
C ALA A 1 7.84 -27.28 -6.86
N CYS A 2 8.75 -28.20 -6.71
CA CYS A 2 9.46 -28.89 -7.79
C CYS A 2 8.94 -30.32 -7.96
N GLU A 3 9.05 -30.85 -9.17
CA GLU A 3 8.45 -32.16 -9.57
C GLU A 3 8.90 -33.31 -8.69
N GLU A 4 10.17 -33.37 -8.29
CA GLU A 4 10.72 -34.43 -7.44
C GLU A 4 10.11 -34.48 -6.04
N MET A 5 9.52 -33.39 -5.56
CA MET A 5 8.87 -33.30 -4.23
C MET A 5 7.40 -33.69 -4.25
N LEU A 6 6.81 -33.96 -5.41
CA LEU A 6 5.36 -34.05 -5.60
C LEU A 6 4.83 -35.44 -5.95
N SER A 7 5.65 -36.49 -5.86
CA SER A 7 5.27 -37.86 -6.26
C SER A 7 3.99 -38.41 -5.59
N ASN A 8 3.50 -37.77 -4.53
CA ASN A 8 2.27 -38.17 -3.81
C ASN A 8 1.27 -37.00 -3.60
N ASP A 9 1.45 -35.84 -4.22
CA ASP A 9 0.62 -34.68 -4.01
C ASP A 9 -0.24 -34.35 -5.26
N ALA A 10 -1.48 -33.91 -5.04
CA ALA A 10 -2.39 -33.47 -6.11
C ALA A 10 -1.95 -32.19 -6.85
N ARG A 11 -0.84 -31.56 -6.44
CA ARG A 11 -0.28 -30.37 -7.09
C ARG A 11 0.44 -30.79 -8.38
N LYS A 12 -0.09 -30.36 -9.51
CA LYS A 12 0.55 -30.58 -10.82
C LYS A 12 1.42 -29.40 -11.18
N THR A 13 2.68 -29.65 -11.56
CA THR A 13 3.59 -28.66 -12.14
C THR A 13 3.50 -28.69 -13.67
N LYS A 14 3.89 -27.57 -14.31
CA LYS A 14 4.01 -27.46 -15.77
C LYS A 14 5.43 -27.66 -16.26
N GLY A 15 6.40 -27.39 -15.37
CA GLY A 15 7.82 -27.54 -15.58
C GLY A 15 8.49 -28.22 -14.40
N SER A 16 9.78 -27.98 -14.20
CA SER A 16 10.53 -28.59 -13.10
C SER A 16 10.14 -28.02 -11.74
N CYS A 17 9.90 -26.71 -11.65
CA CYS A 17 9.44 -26.03 -10.43
C CYS A 17 8.43 -24.95 -10.81
N ASP A 18 7.32 -24.89 -10.09
CA ASP A 18 6.23 -23.94 -10.30
C ASP A 18 5.97 -23.11 -9.03
N LEU A 19 5.47 -21.90 -9.22
CA LEU A 19 4.97 -21.03 -8.15
C LEU A 19 3.51 -21.37 -7.83
N PHE A 20 3.23 -21.48 -6.54
CA PHE A 20 1.89 -21.75 -6.02
C PHE A 20 1.47 -20.63 -5.07
N LEU A 21 0.17 -20.33 -5.05
CA LEU A 21 -0.43 -19.33 -4.18
C LEU A 21 -1.47 -19.96 -3.26
N THR A 22 -1.49 -19.55 -2.00
CA THR A 22 -2.61 -19.76 -1.08
C THR A 22 -3.00 -18.44 -0.42
N LYS A 23 -4.28 -18.30 -0.09
CA LYS A 23 -4.80 -17.14 0.66
C LYS A 23 -5.02 -17.50 2.11
N LYS A 24 -4.58 -16.66 3.02
CA LYS A 24 -4.95 -16.76 4.43
C LYS A 24 -6.36 -16.21 4.64
N VAL A 25 -7.22 -16.97 5.30
CA VAL A 25 -8.60 -16.59 5.66
C VAL A 25 -8.76 -16.81 7.16
N GLY A 26 -8.76 -15.73 7.94
CA GLY A 26 -8.61 -15.79 9.38
C GLY A 26 -7.27 -16.44 9.77
N ASP A 27 -7.29 -17.47 10.62
CA ASP A 27 -6.07 -18.18 11.06
C ASP A 27 -5.72 -19.40 10.18
N ARG A 28 -6.44 -19.66 9.11
CA ARG A 28 -6.23 -20.82 8.23
C ARG A 28 -5.79 -20.39 6.84
N PHE A 29 -4.97 -21.25 6.22
CA PHE A 29 -4.66 -21.12 4.79
C PHE A 29 -5.71 -21.86 3.96
N GLY A 30 -6.15 -21.24 2.88
CA GLY A 30 -7.04 -21.83 1.90
C GLY A 30 -6.33 -22.86 1.00
N PRO A 31 -7.03 -23.38 -0.03
CA PRO A 31 -6.44 -24.30 -1.00
C PRO A 31 -5.24 -23.67 -1.71
N VAL A 32 -4.20 -24.47 -1.91
CA VAL A 32 -3.04 -24.10 -2.70
C VAL A 32 -3.42 -24.18 -4.19
N ARG A 33 -3.07 -23.16 -4.97
CA ARG A 33 -3.34 -23.07 -6.42
C ARG A 33 -2.04 -22.82 -7.17
N ASN A 34 -1.84 -23.53 -8.29
CA ASN A 34 -0.81 -23.19 -9.25
C ASN A 34 -1.13 -21.80 -9.84
N LEU A 35 -0.12 -20.94 -10.03
CA LEU A 35 -0.33 -19.62 -10.62
C LEU A 35 -0.62 -19.66 -12.12
N GLU A 36 -0.40 -20.82 -12.76
CA GLU A 36 -0.67 -21.04 -14.17
C GLU A 36 0.05 -20.05 -15.11
N MET A 37 -0.25 -20.15 -16.42
CA MET A 37 0.22 -19.16 -17.39
C MET A 37 -0.37 -17.77 -17.08
N PRO A 38 0.39 -16.70 -17.28
CA PRO A 38 1.73 -16.62 -17.88
C PRO A 38 2.89 -16.76 -16.89
N ILE A 39 2.64 -17.01 -15.60
CA ILE A 39 3.69 -17.08 -14.57
C ILE A 39 4.42 -18.40 -14.62
N ASN A 40 3.71 -19.53 -14.54
CA ASN A 40 4.32 -20.84 -14.63
C ASN A 40 4.31 -21.33 -16.09
N THR A 41 5.46 -21.80 -16.56
CA THR A 41 5.69 -22.26 -17.92
C THR A 41 6.26 -23.69 -17.92
N GLY A 42 6.84 -24.14 -19.03
CA GLY A 42 7.64 -25.36 -19.06
C GLY A 42 9.05 -25.22 -18.50
N ALA A 43 9.42 -24.01 -18.04
CA ALA A 43 10.73 -23.73 -17.45
C ALA A 43 10.75 -23.98 -15.93
N TRP A 44 11.78 -23.51 -15.27
CA TRP A 44 11.90 -23.49 -13.82
C TRP A 44 11.53 -22.09 -13.33
N GLU A 45 10.50 -21.97 -12.48
CA GLU A 45 10.10 -20.74 -11.82
C GLU A 45 10.18 -20.89 -10.31
N SER A 46 10.83 -19.91 -9.63
CA SER A 46 11.09 -20.00 -8.19
C SER A 46 11.30 -18.61 -7.54
N GLN A 47 11.56 -18.60 -6.24
CA GLN A 47 12.01 -17.45 -5.43
C GLN A 47 11.11 -16.20 -5.59
N PRO A 48 9.81 -16.30 -5.31
CA PRO A 48 8.89 -15.20 -5.48
C PRO A 48 9.04 -14.14 -4.39
N SER A 49 8.89 -12.86 -4.76
CA SER A 49 8.80 -11.73 -3.84
C SER A 49 7.70 -10.78 -4.29
N PHE A 50 6.81 -10.37 -3.38
CA PHE A 50 5.71 -9.46 -3.68
C PHE A 50 6.05 -8.02 -3.29
N SER A 51 5.60 -7.05 -4.12
CA SER A 51 5.49 -5.65 -3.70
C SER A 51 4.59 -5.52 -2.46
N SER A 52 4.73 -4.40 -1.72
CA SER A 52 4.00 -4.16 -0.47
C SER A 52 2.48 -4.15 -0.66
N ASP A 53 2.00 -3.75 -1.84
CA ASP A 53 0.58 -3.75 -2.21
C ASP A 53 0.07 -5.12 -2.71
N GLY A 54 0.97 -6.10 -2.84
CA GLY A 54 0.66 -7.45 -3.35
C GLY A 54 0.26 -7.50 -4.82
N ARG A 55 0.48 -6.43 -5.60
CA ARG A 55 0.04 -6.33 -7.01
C ARG A 55 1.16 -6.60 -8.01
N THR A 56 2.42 -6.55 -7.59
CA THR A 56 3.58 -6.89 -8.42
C THR A 56 4.27 -8.11 -7.82
N LEU A 57 4.50 -9.11 -8.64
CA LEU A 57 5.27 -10.30 -8.30
C LEU A 57 6.59 -10.26 -9.04
N TYR A 58 7.67 -10.31 -8.29
CA TYR A 58 9.03 -10.57 -8.78
C TYR A 58 9.33 -12.04 -8.58
N PHE A 59 9.97 -12.67 -9.53
CA PHE A 59 10.34 -14.09 -9.44
C PHE A 59 11.48 -14.43 -10.39
N VAL A 60 12.11 -15.54 -10.16
CA VAL A 60 13.20 -16.03 -11.01
C VAL A 60 12.67 -17.08 -11.97
N ARG A 61 13.06 -16.98 -13.24
CA ARG A 61 12.77 -17.97 -14.29
C ARG A 61 14.06 -18.40 -14.99
N ALA A 62 14.21 -19.72 -15.21
CA ALA A 62 15.25 -20.22 -16.11
C ALA A 62 14.87 -19.89 -17.56
N ILE A 63 15.74 -19.19 -18.26
CA ILE A 63 15.59 -18.86 -19.68
C ILE A 63 16.77 -19.43 -20.49
N THR A 64 16.63 -19.40 -21.81
CA THR A 64 17.76 -19.67 -22.70
C THR A 64 18.22 -18.37 -23.30
N GLY A 65 19.43 -17.95 -22.99
CA GLY A 65 20.02 -16.73 -23.50
C GLY A 65 20.22 -16.76 -25.03
N SER A 66 20.55 -15.63 -25.61
CA SER A 66 20.80 -15.49 -27.05
C SER A 66 21.99 -16.31 -27.54
N ASP A 67 22.89 -16.70 -26.65
CA ASP A 67 24.05 -17.56 -26.88
C ASP A 67 23.73 -19.07 -26.75
N GLY A 68 22.46 -19.42 -26.45
CA GLY A 68 21.99 -20.78 -26.24
C GLY A 68 22.30 -21.35 -24.84
N ARG A 69 22.90 -20.58 -23.92
CA ARG A 69 23.13 -20.99 -22.53
C ARG A 69 21.86 -20.86 -21.70
N ARG A 70 21.69 -21.77 -20.76
CA ARG A 70 20.66 -21.60 -19.71
C ARG A 70 21.19 -20.63 -18.68
N GLN A 71 20.39 -19.62 -18.39
CA GLN A 71 20.60 -18.63 -17.33
C GLN A 71 19.31 -18.43 -16.55
N ARG A 72 19.37 -17.77 -15.43
CA ARG A 72 18.22 -17.46 -14.58
C ARG A 72 18.08 -15.95 -14.46
N ASP A 73 16.92 -15.46 -14.88
CA ASP A 73 16.63 -14.01 -14.86
C ASP A 73 15.54 -13.70 -13.86
N ILE A 74 15.60 -12.53 -13.28
CA ILE A 74 14.52 -11.96 -12.47
C ILE A 74 13.50 -11.32 -13.39
N LEU A 75 12.28 -11.84 -13.32
CA LEU A 75 11.12 -11.31 -14.04
C LEU A 75 10.15 -10.62 -13.08
N MET A 76 9.34 -9.74 -13.61
CA MET A 76 8.22 -9.16 -12.88
C MET A 76 6.92 -9.25 -13.69
N THR A 77 5.81 -9.43 -12.98
CA THR A 77 4.45 -9.38 -13.52
C THR A 77 3.54 -8.61 -12.57
N ARG A 78 2.42 -8.09 -13.07
CA ARG A 78 1.46 -7.31 -12.29
C ARG A 78 0.05 -7.87 -12.42
N ILE A 79 -0.75 -7.69 -11.38
CA ILE A 79 -2.19 -7.93 -11.48
C ILE A 79 -2.83 -6.74 -12.20
N GLY A 80 -3.43 -7.01 -13.37
CA GLY A 80 -4.21 -6.03 -14.11
C GLY A 80 -5.59 -5.75 -13.47
N ASP A 81 -6.33 -4.80 -14.03
CA ASP A 81 -7.65 -4.40 -13.54
C ASP A 81 -8.70 -5.52 -13.64
N ASN A 82 -8.51 -6.46 -14.54
CA ASN A 82 -9.31 -7.67 -14.69
C ASN A 82 -8.95 -8.80 -13.70
N SER A 83 -8.07 -8.53 -12.72
CA SER A 83 -7.52 -9.49 -11.77
C SER A 83 -6.70 -10.63 -12.39
N ALA A 84 -6.27 -10.48 -13.63
CA ALA A 84 -5.37 -11.41 -14.31
C ALA A 84 -3.92 -10.88 -14.25
N TRP A 85 -2.96 -11.80 -14.23
CA TRP A 85 -1.54 -11.47 -14.33
C TRP A 85 -1.19 -11.02 -15.76
N THR A 86 -0.38 -9.96 -15.87
CA THR A 86 0.22 -9.55 -17.16
C THR A 86 1.31 -10.52 -17.56
N GLU A 87 1.69 -10.51 -18.86
CA GLU A 87 2.88 -11.22 -19.29
C GLU A 87 4.10 -10.77 -18.49
N PRO A 88 4.89 -11.72 -17.95
CA PRO A 88 6.12 -11.38 -17.23
C PRO A 88 7.15 -10.72 -18.16
N VAL A 89 7.79 -9.69 -17.65
CA VAL A 89 8.86 -8.96 -18.35
C VAL A 89 10.12 -8.96 -17.51
N SER A 90 11.28 -8.81 -18.17
CA SER A 90 12.56 -8.61 -17.48
C SER A 90 12.45 -7.42 -16.50
N VAL A 91 12.99 -7.59 -15.30
CA VAL A 91 12.99 -6.50 -14.30
C VAL A 91 13.81 -5.30 -14.77
N SER A 92 14.97 -5.54 -15.37
CA SER A 92 15.87 -4.52 -15.93
C SER A 92 17.08 -5.17 -16.60
N ASP A 93 17.54 -4.59 -17.70
CA ASP A 93 18.81 -4.98 -18.35
C ASP A 93 20.06 -4.59 -17.53
N LYS A 94 19.88 -3.76 -16.48
CA LYS A 94 20.94 -3.43 -15.52
C LYS A 94 21.06 -4.48 -14.43
N ILE A 95 20.00 -5.22 -14.15
CA ILE A 95 19.94 -6.24 -13.10
C ILE A 95 20.22 -7.61 -13.69
N ASN A 96 19.51 -8.00 -14.75
CA ASN A 96 19.74 -9.27 -15.42
C ASN A 96 20.96 -9.19 -16.35
N THR A 97 21.79 -10.22 -16.29
CA THR A 97 23.06 -10.33 -17.02
C THR A 97 23.08 -11.58 -17.92
N ALA A 98 24.25 -11.97 -18.38
CA ALA A 98 24.44 -13.27 -19.03
C ALA A 98 24.74 -14.42 -18.02
N GLY A 99 24.82 -14.09 -16.73
CA GLY A 99 24.94 -15.03 -15.63
C GLY A 99 23.60 -15.42 -15.02
N ASP A 100 23.64 -15.92 -13.80
CA ASP A 100 22.45 -16.28 -13.03
C ASP A 100 22.10 -15.15 -12.04
N GLU A 101 20.88 -14.61 -12.14
CA GLU A 101 20.28 -13.73 -11.13
C GLU A 101 19.23 -14.50 -10.34
N MET A 102 19.42 -14.52 -9.01
CA MET A 102 18.59 -15.35 -8.13
C MET A 102 18.17 -14.61 -6.86
N SER A 103 17.39 -15.28 -6.02
CA SER A 103 17.06 -14.87 -4.64
C SER A 103 16.52 -13.43 -4.54
N VAL A 104 15.61 -13.07 -5.45
CA VAL A 104 15.03 -11.73 -5.49
C VAL A 104 14.21 -11.42 -4.23
N PHE A 105 14.47 -10.27 -3.62
CA PHE A 105 13.72 -9.74 -2.51
C PHE A 105 13.44 -8.24 -2.72
N ILE A 106 12.19 -7.90 -3.04
CA ILE A 106 11.74 -6.50 -2.99
C ILE A 106 11.41 -6.14 -1.55
N HIS A 107 12.13 -5.15 -1.00
CA HIS A 107 11.80 -4.65 0.33
C HIS A 107 10.42 -3.97 0.31
N PRO A 108 9.63 -4.02 1.42
CA PRO A 108 8.30 -3.41 1.48
C PRO A 108 8.24 -1.89 1.31
N ASP A 109 9.38 -1.21 1.12
CA ASP A 109 9.42 0.19 0.66
C ASP A 109 9.11 0.35 -0.84
N ASP A 110 9.06 -0.77 -1.58
CA ASP A 110 8.89 -0.87 -3.04
C ASP A 110 9.93 -0.07 -3.85
N GLN A 111 11.02 0.35 -3.20
CA GLN A 111 12.10 1.15 -3.78
C GLN A 111 13.45 0.42 -3.80
N THR A 112 13.62 -0.61 -2.97
CA THR A 112 14.88 -1.31 -2.80
C THR A 112 14.73 -2.79 -3.13
N LEU A 113 15.42 -3.22 -4.18
CA LEU A 113 15.48 -4.63 -4.61
C LEU A 113 16.82 -5.20 -4.22
N TYR A 114 16.81 -6.33 -3.52
CA TYR A 114 17.99 -7.14 -3.26
C TYR A 114 17.90 -8.41 -4.08
N PHE A 115 19.04 -8.89 -4.55
CA PHE A 115 19.12 -10.11 -5.35
C PHE A 115 20.54 -10.69 -5.28
N THR A 116 20.71 -11.91 -5.75
CA THR A 116 22.04 -12.50 -5.89
C THR A 116 22.39 -12.71 -7.35
N SER A 117 23.66 -12.58 -7.70
CA SER A 117 24.14 -12.76 -9.07
C SER A 117 25.58 -13.26 -9.09
N ASP A 118 25.91 -14.09 -10.09
CA ASP A 118 27.27 -14.46 -10.48
C ASP A 118 27.71 -13.74 -11.78
N GLY A 119 26.82 -12.98 -12.42
CA GLY A 119 27.10 -12.26 -13.65
C GLY A 119 27.60 -10.83 -13.45
N HIS A 120 27.37 -10.22 -12.28
CA HIS A 120 27.94 -8.93 -11.89
C HIS A 120 29.32 -9.07 -11.26
N PRO A 121 30.17 -8.02 -11.33
CA PRO A 121 31.46 -8.04 -10.65
C PRO A 121 31.32 -8.31 -9.15
N GLY A 122 31.76 -9.47 -8.70
CA GLY A 122 31.58 -10.01 -7.37
C GLY A 122 32.88 -10.46 -6.69
N MET A 123 32.74 -11.19 -5.60
CA MET A 123 33.86 -11.70 -4.78
C MET A 123 33.99 -13.22 -4.91
N GLY A 124 32.94 -13.93 -5.35
CA GLY A 124 32.94 -15.39 -5.41
C GLY A 124 31.92 -15.93 -6.40
N GLY A 125 31.08 -16.84 -5.92
CA GLY A 125 29.98 -17.40 -6.67
C GLY A 125 28.81 -16.43 -6.79
N LEU A 126 27.67 -16.76 -6.17
CA LEU A 126 26.54 -15.83 -6.08
C LEU A 126 26.80 -14.80 -4.99
N ASP A 127 26.97 -13.55 -5.38
CA ASP A 127 27.09 -12.41 -4.47
C ASP A 127 25.75 -11.67 -4.33
N ILE A 128 25.51 -11.05 -3.16
CA ILE A 128 24.33 -10.23 -2.90
C ILE A 128 24.54 -8.80 -3.39
N PHE A 129 23.58 -8.31 -4.16
CA PHE A 129 23.51 -6.94 -4.69
C PHE A 129 22.24 -6.24 -4.25
N LEU A 130 22.25 -4.91 -4.32
CA LEU A 130 21.07 -4.09 -4.22
C LEU A 130 20.93 -3.16 -5.43
N ALA A 131 19.69 -2.92 -5.87
CA ALA A 131 19.34 -1.87 -6.82
C ALA A 131 18.22 -0.99 -6.25
N ARG A 132 18.23 0.30 -6.59
CA ARG A 132 17.23 1.26 -6.12
C ARG A 132 16.36 1.73 -7.27
N ARG A 133 15.06 1.82 -7.04
CA ARG A 133 14.12 2.40 -8.00
C ARG A 133 14.33 3.90 -8.11
N GLN A 134 14.48 4.38 -9.32
CA GLN A 134 14.64 5.79 -9.64
C GLN A 134 13.27 6.49 -9.76
N PRO A 135 13.22 7.85 -9.71
CA PRO A 135 11.97 8.59 -9.86
C PRO A 135 11.23 8.36 -11.18
N ASP A 136 11.94 7.97 -12.24
CA ASP A 136 11.39 7.61 -13.55
C ASP A 136 10.86 6.15 -13.61
N GLY A 137 11.01 5.40 -12.51
CA GLY A 137 10.60 4.00 -12.38
C GLY A 137 11.65 2.98 -12.82
N SER A 138 12.77 3.41 -13.40
CA SER A 138 13.90 2.53 -13.75
C SER A 138 14.67 2.08 -12.50
N TRP A 139 15.57 1.11 -12.65
CA TRP A 139 16.48 0.66 -11.60
C TRP A 139 17.86 1.31 -11.74
N SER A 140 18.51 1.58 -10.61
CA SER A 140 19.91 1.99 -10.58
C SER A 140 20.83 0.86 -11.06
N GLU A 141 22.10 1.18 -11.32
CA GLU A 141 23.15 0.17 -11.37
C GLU A 141 23.19 -0.60 -10.04
N PRO A 142 23.35 -1.94 -10.07
CA PRO A 142 23.48 -2.75 -8.88
C PRO A 142 24.75 -2.41 -8.08
N VAL A 143 24.63 -2.46 -6.76
CA VAL A 143 25.72 -2.24 -5.82
C VAL A 143 25.98 -3.54 -5.06
N ASN A 144 27.20 -4.08 -5.15
CA ASN A 144 27.62 -5.24 -4.38
C ASN A 144 27.65 -4.89 -2.88
N LEU A 145 27.11 -5.76 -2.01
CA LEU A 145 27.10 -5.51 -0.56
C LEU A 145 28.50 -5.63 0.08
N GLY A 146 29.46 -6.22 -0.62
CA GLY A 146 30.85 -6.29 -0.22
C GLY A 146 31.14 -7.18 1.00
N TYR A 147 32.43 -7.29 1.32
CA TYR A 147 32.88 -8.04 2.49
C TYR A 147 32.48 -7.30 3.79
N PRO A 148 32.05 -7.99 4.84
CA PRO A 148 32.05 -9.45 5.04
C PRO A 148 30.70 -10.13 4.66
N ILE A 149 29.78 -9.41 4.03
CA ILE A 149 28.48 -9.95 3.61
C ILE A 149 28.72 -10.93 2.45
N ASN A 150 29.34 -10.45 1.39
CA ASN A 150 29.79 -11.27 0.28
C ASN A 150 31.21 -11.82 0.54
N THR A 151 31.45 -13.03 0.06
CA THR A 151 32.73 -13.74 0.23
C THR A 151 33.11 -14.46 -1.07
N GLY A 152 34.07 -15.40 -1.02
CA GLY A 152 34.36 -16.29 -2.15
C GLY A 152 33.42 -17.48 -2.29
N ALA A 153 32.39 -17.57 -1.46
CA ALA A 153 31.35 -18.61 -1.45
C ALA A 153 30.09 -18.15 -2.14
N ASP A 154 28.99 -18.93 -2.08
CA ASP A 154 27.67 -18.53 -2.50
C ASP A 154 26.90 -17.86 -1.36
N GLU A 155 26.40 -16.65 -1.59
CA GLU A 155 25.47 -15.95 -0.72
C GLU A 155 24.08 -15.94 -1.36
N ASN A 156 23.06 -16.36 -0.59
CA ASN A 156 21.70 -16.57 -1.10
C ASN A 156 20.59 -16.03 -0.16
N SER A 157 19.41 -15.81 -0.73
CA SER A 157 18.14 -15.66 0.01
C SER A 157 18.14 -14.53 1.04
N LEU A 158 18.66 -13.33 0.68
CA LEU A 158 18.65 -12.19 1.58
C LEU A 158 17.22 -11.76 1.90
N LEU A 159 16.95 -11.57 3.18
CA LEU A 159 15.77 -10.89 3.72
C LEU A 159 16.23 -9.71 4.57
N VAL A 160 15.53 -8.58 4.47
CA VAL A 160 15.84 -7.39 5.26
C VAL A 160 14.65 -7.06 6.15
N SER A 161 14.96 -6.69 7.41
CA SER A 161 13.94 -6.29 8.38
C SER A 161 13.19 -5.03 7.92
N PRO A 162 11.92 -4.84 8.33
CA PRO A 162 11.11 -3.68 7.92
C PRO A 162 11.71 -2.32 8.30
N ASP A 163 12.50 -2.25 9.37
CA ASP A 163 13.23 -1.05 9.77
C ASP A 163 14.55 -0.85 8.99
N GLY A 164 14.88 -1.81 8.11
CA GLY A 164 16.07 -1.77 7.26
C GLY A 164 17.39 -2.03 7.97
N LYS A 165 17.39 -2.39 9.25
CA LYS A 165 18.64 -2.49 10.03
C LYS A 165 19.29 -3.86 9.97
N LEU A 166 18.50 -4.93 9.93
CA LEU A 166 18.98 -6.29 9.96
C LEU A 166 18.78 -6.99 8.63
N GLY A 167 19.82 -7.69 8.17
CA GLY A 167 19.78 -8.61 7.05
C GLY A 167 19.96 -10.05 7.52
N PHE A 168 19.27 -10.98 6.85
CA PHE A 168 19.40 -12.42 7.04
C PHE A 168 19.62 -13.06 5.68
N PHE A 169 20.63 -13.91 5.57
CA PHE A 169 20.95 -14.60 4.33
C PHE A 169 21.49 -16.00 4.59
N ALA A 170 21.56 -16.83 3.56
CA ALA A 170 22.16 -18.14 3.61
C ALA A 170 23.51 -18.13 2.87
N SER A 171 24.52 -18.82 3.39
CA SER A 171 25.82 -18.96 2.74
C SER A 171 26.47 -20.30 3.08
N ASP A 172 27.22 -20.83 2.14
CA ASP A 172 28.03 -22.02 2.29
C ASP A 172 29.52 -21.71 2.62
N ARG A 173 29.76 -20.47 3.08
CA ARG A 173 31.13 -20.01 3.48
C ARG A 173 31.79 -20.91 4.49
N ALA A 174 33.10 -20.94 4.46
CA ALA A 174 33.92 -21.72 5.40
C ALA A 174 33.66 -21.37 6.87
N GLY A 175 33.59 -22.37 7.73
CA GLY A 175 33.36 -22.22 9.17
C GLY A 175 31.89 -22.39 9.59
N GLY A 176 31.00 -22.70 8.66
CA GLY A 176 29.58 -23.08 8.93
C GLY A 176 29.46 -24.53 9.42
N TYR A 177 28.20 -24.94 9.67
CA TYR A 177 27.87 -26.29 10.17
C TYR A 177 27.33 -27.22 9.07
N GLY A 178 26.92 -26.68 7.92
CA GLY A 178 26.29 -27.43 6.83
C GLY A 178 26.76 -26.97 5.45
N GLN A 179 25.90 -27.20 4.44
CA GLN A 179 26.11 -26.66 3.08
C GLN A 179 25.74 -25.18 3.04
N LEU A 180 24.52 -24.86 3.51
CA LEU A 180 24.03 -23.49 3.65
C LEU A 180 23.63 -23.24 5.09
N ASP A 181 24.26 -22.27 5.72
CA ASP A 181 23.94 -21.80 7.06
C ASP A 181 23.29 -20.42 7.00
N LEU A 182 22.45 -20.12 8.01
CA LEU A 182 21.81 -18.82 8.12
C LEU A 182 22.68 -17.85 8.90
N TYR A 183 22.91 -16.69 8.31
CA TYR A 183 23.67 -15.59 8.90
C TYR A 183 22.78 -14.37 9.11
N GLN A 184 23.07 -13.63 10.17
CA GLN A 184 22.48 -12.34 10.48
C GLN A 184 23.56 -11.27 10.52
N PHE A 185 23.26 -10.10 9.98
CA PHE A 185 24.18 -8.95 10.03
C PHE A 185 23.41 -7.63 10.16
N GLU A 186 24.09 -6.59 10.60
CA GLU A 186 23.57 -5.24 10.57
C GLU A 186 23.89 -4.62 9.21
N LEU A 187 22.82 -4.14 8.50
CA LEU A 187 23.01 -3.48 7.20
C LEU A 187 23.78 -2.16 7.38
N PRO A 188 24.82 -1.92 6.57
CA PRO A 188 25.47 -0.61 6.47
C PRO A 188 24.42 0.46 6.09
N GLU A 189 24.53 1.63 6.68
CA GLU A 189 23.52 2.69 6.54
C GLU A 189 23.24 3.07 5.06
N SER A 190 24.28 3.11 4.22
CA SER A 190 24.15 3.36 2.77
C SER A 190 23.37 2.29 2.00
N MET A 191 23.26 1.09 2.55
CA MET A 191 22.58 -0.05 1.95
C MET A 191 21.18 -0.29 2.52
N ARG A 192 20.77 0.47 3.56
CA ARG A 192 19.45 0.33 4.18
C ARG A 192 18.36 0.82 3.27
N PRO A 193 17.24 0.09 3.17
CA PRO A 193 16.03 0.56 2.52
C PRO A 193 15.37 1.70 3.31
N VAL A 194 14.33 2.30 2.76
CA VAL A 194 13.49 3.22 3.52
C VAL A 194 12.75 2.42 4.59
N PRO A 195 12.86 2.78 5.88
CA PRO A 195 12.13 2.09 6.94
C PRO A 195 10.63 2.11 6.71
N VAL A 196 9.96 1.00 7.00
CA VAL A 196 8.52 0.86 6.82
C VAL A 196 7.82 0.46 8.11
N THR A 197 6.56 0.84 8.22
CA THR A 197 5.67 0.47 9.32
C THR A 197 4.48 -0.30 8.77
N TYR A 198 4.10 -1.37 9.46
CA TYR A 198 2.87 -2.08 9.16
C TYR A 198 1.68 -1.39 9.83
N MET A 199 0.58 -1.27 9.07
CA MET A 199 -0.74 -0.89 9.58
C MET A 199 -1.71 -2.04 9.32
N LYS A 200 -2.41 -2.47 10.37
CA LYS A 200 -3.45 -3.51 10.29
C LYS A 200 -4.73 -3.04 10.96
N GLY A 201 -5.83 -3.68 10.65
CA GLY A 201 -7.11 -3.42 11.30
C GLY A 201 -8.23 -4.19 10.63
N LYS A 202 -9.47 -3.83 10.99
CA LYS A 202 -10.69 -4.41 10.43
C LYS A 202 -11.60 -3.33 9.88
N VAL A 203 -12.19 -3.59 8.73
CA VAL A 203 -13.30 -2.80 8.20
C VAL A 203 -14.60 -3.50 8.59
N TYR A 204 -15.52 -2.78 9.19
CA TYR A 204 -16.79 -3.35 9.67
C TYR A 204 -17.94 -2.34 9.58
N ASP A 205 -19.15 -2.85 9.54
CA ASP A 205 -20.37 -2.07 9.63
C ASP A 205 -20.49 -1.42 11.02
N ALA A 206 -20.64 -0.10 11.06
CA ALA A 206 -20.61 0.66 12.32
C ALA A 206 -21.70 0.26 13.32
N ASP A 207 -22.86 -0.21 12.83
CA ASP A 207 -24.00 -0.58 13.67
C ASP A 207 -23.95 -2.06 14.07
N THR A 208 -23.83 -2.94 13.08
CA THR A 208 -23.95 -4.39 13.29
C THR A 208 -22.66 -5.06 13.69
N LYS A 209 -21.51 -4.34 13.57
CA LYS A 209 -20.15 -4.85 13.78
C LYS A 209 -19.75 -6.01 12.86
N LYS A 210 -20.54 -6.30 11.84
CA LYS A 210 -20.22 -7.33 10.85
C LYS A 210 -19.00 -6.90 10.00
N PRO A 211 -18.07 -7.82 9.70
CA PRO A 211 -16.93 -7.52 8.86
C PRO A 211 -17.36 -7.16 7.44
N LEU A 212 -16.63 -6.26 6.81
CA LEU A 212 -16.90 -5.78 5.47
C LEU A 212 -15.69 -5.95 4.56
N ALA A 213 -15.93 -6.48 3.35
CA ALA A 213 -15.00 -6.33 2.23
C ALA A 213 -15.18 -4.92 1.66
N ALA A 214 -14.21 -4.06 1.85
CA ALA A 214 -14.22 -2.67 1.41
C ALA A 214 -12.91 -2.33 0.72
N GLY A 215 -12.99 -1.58 -0.37
CA GLY A 215 -11.80 -1.04 -1.04
C GLY A 215 -11.18 0.05 -0.18
N PHE A 216 -9.86 0.07 -0.07
CA PHE A 216 -9.14 1.14 0.59
C PHE A 216 -7.96 1.63 -0.26
N GLU A 217 -7.67 2.90 -0.13
CA GLU A 217 -6.56 3.58 -0.79
C GLU A 217 -5.78 4.39 0.23
N LEU A 218 -4.47 4.35 0.11
CA LEU A 218 -3.55 5.20 0.85
C LEU A 218 -2.81 6.12 -0.12
N ILE A 219 -2.88 7.40 0.14
CA ILE A 219 -2.31 8.45 -0.69
C ILE A 219 -1.22 9.16 0.12
N ASP A 220 0.00 9.18 -0.41
CA ASP A 220 1.10 10.01 0.12
C ASP A 220 0.75 11.49 -0.12
N LEU A 221 0.59 12.26 0.95
CA LEU A 221 0.13 13.66 0.86
C LEU A 221 1.18 14.59 0.21
N ALA A 222 2.47 14.26 0.33
CA ALA A 222 3.53 15.06 -0.28
C ALA A 222 3.59 14.89 -1.80
N THR A 223 3.45 13.65 -2.28
CA THR A 223 3.52 13.32 -3.71
C THR A 223 2.18 13.28 -4.41
N ARG A 224 1.07 13.24 -3.64
CA ARG A 224 -0.32 13.06 -4.12
C ARG A 224 -0.55 11.76 -4.89
N LYS A 225 0.34 10.79 -4.75
CA LYS A 225 0.22 9.49 -5.42
C LYS A 225 -0.42 8.47 -4.50
N THR A 226 -1.29 7.64 -5.04
CA THR A 226 -1.77 6.44 -4.37
C THR A 226 -0.61 5.47 -4.22
N VAL A 227 -0.25 5.14 -2.98
CA VAL A 227 0.85 4.21 -2.65
C VAL A 227 0.35 2.80 -2.35
N VAL A 228 -0.90 2.68 -1.90
CA VAL A 228 -1.55 1.39 -1.70
C VAL A 228 -2.99 1.47 -2.20
N SER A 229 -3.44 0.47 -2.95
CA SER A 229 -4.84 0.25 -3.31
C SER A 229 -5.14 -1.25 -3.14
N SER A 230 -6.04 -1.58 -2.23
CA SER A 230 -6.36 -2.96 -1.87
C SER A 230 -7.80 -3.09 -1.36
N THR A 231 -8.18 -4.30 -0.95
CA THR A 231 -9.51 -4.59 -0.39
C THR A 231 -9.36 -5.40 0.89
N SER A 232 -10.11 -5.05 1.93
CA SER A 232 -10.14 -5.82 3.17
C SER A 232 -10.71 -7.24 2.94
N ASN A 233 -10.33 -8.20 3.77
CA ASN A 233 -10.72 -9.59 3.62
C ASN A 233 -12.24 -9.77 3.67
N VAL A 234 -12.78 -10.56 2.72
CA VAL A 234 -14.23 -10.76 2.56
C VAL A 234 -14.88 -11.39 3.80
N GLY A 235 -14.18 -12.29 4.47
CA GLY A 235 -14.74 -13.04 5.63
C GLY A 235 -14.49 -12.37 6.96
N SER A 236 -13.31 -11.77 7.17
CA SER A 236 -12.87 -11.19 8.45
C SER A 236 -12.87 -9.67 8.50
N GLY A 237 -12.97 -9.00 7.35
CA GLY A 237 -12.81 -7.55 7.22
C GLY A 237 -11.38 -7.06 7.45
N GLU A 238 -10.44 -7.96 7.73
CA GLU A 238 -9.06 -7.61 8.06
C GLU A 238 -8.30 -7.04 6.86
N TYR A 239 -7.42 -6.12 7.13
CA TYR A 239 -6.44 -5.61 6.18
C TYR A 239 -5.06 -5.49 6.84
N LEU A 240 -4.04 -5.59 6.02
CA LEU A 240 -2.66 -5.35 6.40
C LEU A 240 -2.00 -4.60 5.25
N VAL A 241 -1.32 -3.50 5.56
CA VAL A 241 -0.56 -2.70 4.60
C VAL A 241 0.80 -2.35 5.19
N CYS A 242 1.75 -2.11 4.32
CA CYS A 242 3.08 -1.66 4.67
C CYS A 242 3.33 -0.27 4.05
N LEU A 243 3.83 0.65 4.83
CA LEU A 243 3.99 2.05 4.45
C LEU A 243 5.36 2.60 4.87
N PRO A 244 6.05 3.36 4.01
CA PRO A 244 7.23 4.10 4.41
C PRO A 244 6.97 5.02 5.62
N SER A 245 7.89 4.99 6.58
CA SER A 245 7.84 5.84 7.77
C SER A 245 8.27 7.29 7.46
N GLY A 246 8.02 8.22 8.38
CA GLY A 246 8.38 9.64 8.24
C GLY A 246 7.45 10.44 7.31
N LYS A 247 6.32 9.87 6.89
CA LYS A 247 5.40 10.50 5.93
C LYS A 247 3.98 10.66 6.48
N SER A 248 3.21 11.53 5.83
CA SER A 248 1.78 11.73 6.08
C SER A 248 0.95 11.12 4.97
N TYR A 249 -0.11 10.41 5.35
CA TYR A 249 -0.98 9.68 4.44
C TYR A 249 -2.45 10.05 4.62
N ALA A 250 -3.19 10.08 3.51
CA ALA A 250 -4.65 10.05 3.54
C ALA A 250 -5.11 8.60 3.31
N LEU A 251 -5.90 8.08 4.25
CA LEU A 251 -6.59 6.79 4.14
C LEU A 251 -8.02 7.04 3.69
N ASN A 252 -8.42 6.44 2.58
CA ASN A 252 -9.79 6.44 2.09
C ASN A 252 -10.30 5.00 2.03
N VAL A 253 -11.48 4.75 2.59
CA VAL A 253 -12.13 3.44 2.53
C VAL A 253 -13.55 3.59 2.01
N ALA A 254 -13.92 2.78 1.04
CA ALA A 254 -15.22 2.85 0.38
C ALA A 254 -15.84 1.47 0.16
N LYS A 255 -17.17 1.41 0.30
CA LYS A 255 -17.99 0.23 0.00
C LYS A 255 -19.37 0.67 -0.47
N ASP A 256 -19.95 -0.07 -1.41
CA ASP A 256 -21.31 0.16 -1.90
C ASP A 256 -22.32 0.04 -0.76
N GLY A 257 -23.24 1.02 -0.70
CA GLY A 257 -24.25 1.11 0.36
C GLY A 257 -23.77 1.77 1.64
N TYR A 258 -22.50 2.19 1.71
CA TYR A 258 -21.89 2.86 2.86
C TYR A 258 -21.35 4.24 2.51
N LEU A 259 -21.29 5.11 3.51
CA LEU A 259 -20.50 6.33 3.45
C LEU A 259 -19.01 5.96 3.40
N PHE A 260 -18.24 6.72 2.65
CA PHE A 260 -16.78 6.50 2.66
C PHE A 260 -16.18 7.00 3.99
N TYR A 261 -15.08 6.38 4.37
CA TYR A 261 -14.27 6.80 5.50
C TYR A 261 -13.03 7.51 4.98
N SER A 262 -12.68 8.65 5.58
CA SER A 262 -11.46 9.38 5.26
C SER A 262 -10.74 9.80 6.52
N GLU A 263 -9.43 9.65 6.53
CA GLU A 263 -8.57 10.08 7.63
C GLU A 263 -7.16 10.40 7.16
N THR A 264 -6.55 11.41 7.80
CA THR A 264 -5.13 11.72 7.66
C THR A 264 -4.39 11.24 8.91
N PHE A 265 -3.25 10.61 8.71
CA PHE A 265 -2.35 10.23 9.79
C PHE A 265 -0.89 10.37 9.36
N ARG A 266 0.00 10.50 10.33
CA ARG A 266 1.43 10.55 10.12
C ARG A 266 2.08 9.33 10.76
N LEU A 267 3.05 8.75 10.08
CA LEU A 267 3.88 7.66 10.57
C LEU A 267 5.25 8.25 10.92
N ASP A 268 5.45 8.66 12.17
CA ASP A 268 6.71 9.30 12.59
C ASP A 268 7.81 8.28 12.88
N ASP A 269 7.47 7.13 13.47
CA ASP A 269 8.44 6.11 13.85
C ASP A 269 8.21 4.79 13.08
N PRO A 270 9.28 4.12 12.63
CA PRO A 270 9.17 2.76 12.12
C PRO A 270 8.78 1.83 13.28
N LYS A 271 7.54 1.38 13.28
CA LYS A 271 7.08 0.35 14.20
C LYS A 271 7.44 -1.01 13.67
N ALA A 272 7.98 -1.86 14.53
CA ALA A 272 8.30 -3.25 14.18
C ALA A 272 7.04 -3.99 13.65
N ALA A 273 7.23 -4.94 12.76
CA ALA A 273 6.13 -5.80 12.29
C ALA A 273 5.40 -6.53 13.42
N SER A 274 6.07 -6.72 14.56
CA SER A 274 5.50 -7.28 15.80
C SER A 274 4.58 -6.31 16.56
N ASP A 275 4.70 -4.99 16.34
CA ASP A 275 3.85 -3.96 16.96
C ASP A 275 3.31 -2.99 15.88
N PRO A 276 2.45 -3.46 14.96
CA PRO A 276 1.93 -2.63 13.88
C PRO A 276 0.97 -1.57 14.40
N LEU A 277 0.84 -0.47 13.64
CA LEU A 277 -0.25 0.48 13.88
C LEU A 277 -1.60 -0.23 13.71
N VAL A 278 -2.42 -0.25 14.76
CA VAL A 278 -3.77 -0.85 14.69
C VAL A 278 -4.79 0.24 14.40
N LYS A 279 -5.59 0.05 13.35
CA LYS A 279 -6.63 0.99 12.95
C LYS A 279 -7.88 0.26 12.45
N ASP A 280 -8.90 0.23 13.27
CA ASP A 280 -10.20 -0.31 12.90
C ASP A 280 -11.08 0.77 12.23
N ILE A 281 -11.81 0.40 11.19
CA ILE A 281 -12.55 1.32 10.32
C ILE A 281 -14.03 0.98 10.33
N PRO A 282 -14.85 1.73 11.09
CA PRO A 282 -16.29 1.61 11.06
C PRO A 282 -16.87 2.34 9.83
N LEU A 283 -17.53 1.63 8.93
CA LEU A 283 -18.28 2.23 7.84
C LEU A 283 -19.75 2.39 8.25
N LYS A 284 -20.29 3.59 8.02
CA LYS A 284 -21.71 3.91 8.28
C LYS A 284 -22.54 3.63 7.03
N PRO A 285 -23.68 2.92 7.14
CA PRO A 285 -24.61 2.77 6.02
C PRO A 285 -25.12 4.13 5.52
N ILE A 286 -25.45 4.22 4.21
CA ILE A 286 -26.07 5.43 3.64
C ILE A 286 -27.47 5.56 4.20
N ARG A 287 -27.70 6.52 5.11
CA ARG A 287 -29.01 6.85 5.71
C ARG A 287 -29.13 8.34 5.95
N VAL A 288 -30.37 8.87 5.92
CA VAL A 288 -30.65 10.26 6.28
C VAL A 288 -30.17 10.53 7.71
N GLY A 289 -29.48 11.64 7.89
CA GLY A 289 -28.89 12.06 9.15
C GLY A 289 -27.45 11.59 9.40
N GLU A 290 -26.95 10.60 8.64
CA GLU A 290 -25.55 10.20 8.75
C GLU A 290 -24.64 11.22 8.07
N SER A 291 -23.46 11.41 8.68
CA SER A 291 -22.47 12.38 8.20
C SER A 291 -21.06 11.81 8.14
N VAL A 292 -20.25 12.40 7.26
CA VAL A 292 -18.80 12.15 7.16
C VAL A 292 -18.05 13.46 7.37
N VAL A 293 -17.08 13.43 8.27
CA VAL A 293 -16.12 14.52 8.42
C VAL A 293 -15.06 14.40 7.33
N LEU A 294 -14.92 15.44 6.51
CA LEU A 294 -13.93 15.53 5.44
C LEU A 294 -12.61 16.02 6.05
N LYS A 295 -11.80 15.08 6.54
CA LYS A 295 -10.59 15.38 7.31
C LYS A 295 -9.44 15.96 6.48
N ASN A 296 -9.49 15.77 5.17
CA ASN A 296 -8.46 16.22 4.24
C ASN A 296 -8.88 17.47 3.43
N ILE A 297 -9.76 18.31 4.00
CA ILE A 297 -10.09 19.62 3.45
C ILE A 297 -9.29 20.69 4.19
N PHE A 298 -8.42 21.35 3.45
CA PHE A 298 -7.49 22.33 3.98
C PHE A 298 -7.79 23.72 3.43
N PHE A 299 -7.75 24.70 4.34
CA PHE A 299 -7.86 26.11 4.02
C PHE A 299 -6.62 26.85 4.53
N GLU A 300 -6.28 27.99 3.94
CA GLU A 300 -5.32 28.90 4.56
C GLU A 300 -5.89 29.45 5.87
N PHE A 301 -4.99 29.89 6.77
CA PHE A 301 -5.42 30.55 8.00
C PHE A 301 -6.30 31.75 7.66
N ASP A 302 -7.45 31.83 8.30
CA ASP A 302 -8.44 32.91 8.09
C ASP A 302 -8.92 33.07 6.63
N LYS A 303 -8.84 32.01 5.83
CA LYS A 303 -9.31 32.00 4.44
C LYS A 303 -10.32 30.87 4.20
N PHE A 304 -10.99 30.98 3.05
CA PHE A 304 -11.97 30.00 2.57
C PHE A 304 -11.58 29.40 1.19
N ASP A 305 -10.41 29.80 0.65
CA ASP A 305 -9.91 29.23 -0.58
C ASP A 305 -9.39 27.81 -0.29
N LEU A 306 -9.86 26.86 -1.12
CA LEU A 306 -9.46 25.46 -1.02
C LEU A 306 -8.01 25.29 -1.46
N LYS A 307 -7.19 24.66 -0.61
CA LYS A 307 -5.85 24.28 -1.00
C LYS A 307 -5.86 23.11 -1.99
N ASP A 308 -4.82 23.02 -2.80
CA ASP A 308 -4.68 21.94 -3.78
C ASP A 308 -4.66 20.56 -3.14
N GLU A 309 -4.15 20.43 -1.91
CA GLU A 309 -4.15 19.18 -1.13
C GLU A 309 -5.57 18.65 -0.87
N SER A 310 -6.58 19.53 -0.84
CA SER A 310 -7.97 19.15 -0.66
C SER A 310 -8.58 18.43 -1.88
N ARG A 311 -7.97 18.54 -3.06
CA ARG A 311 -8.51 17.97 -4.31
C ARG A 311 -8.63 16.45 -4.25
N ALA A 312 -7.71 15.76 -3.58
CA ALA A 312 -7.77 14.30 -3.42
C ALA A 312 -9.03 13.87 -2.66
N GLU A 313 -9.34 14.54 -1.55
CA GLU A 313 -10.56 14.29 -0.76
C GLU A 313 -11.82 14.66 -1.55
N LEU A 314 -11.84 15.82 -2.17
CA LEU A 314 -12.99 16.30 -2.95
C LEU A 314 -13.29 15.39 -4.14
N SER A 315 -12.28 14.80 -4.79
CA SER A 315 -12.47 13.81 -5.85
C SER A 315 -13.21 12.57 -5.35
N LYS A 316 -12.99 12.15 -4.09
CA LYS A 316 -13.74 11.04 -3.49
C LYS A 316 -15.18 11.41 -3.21
N VAL A 317 -15.45 12.63 -2.75
CA VAL A 317 -16.82 13.15 -2.60
C VAL A 317 -17.54 13.16 -3.93
N VAL A 318 -16.88 13.66 -4.99
CA VAL A 318 -17.42 13.64 -6.36
C VAL A 318 -17.77 12.22 -6.80
N ALA A 319 -16.81 11.28 -6.69
CA ALA A 319 -17.05 9.88 -7.06
C ALA A 319 -18.18 9.24 -6.25
N PHE A 320 -18.26 9.51 -4.94
CA PHE A 320 -19.37 9.06 -4.08
C PHE A 320 -20.71 9.59 -4.56
N LEU A 321 -20.84 10.89 -4.83
CA LEU A 321 -22.08 11.52 -5.28
C LEU A 321 -22.47 11.11 -6.69
N GLN A 322 -21.53 10.88 -7.60
CA GLN A 322 -21.77 10.34 -8.93
C GLN A 322 -22.32 8.91 -8.87
N LYS A 323 -21.69 8.05 -8.04
CA LYS A 323 -22.12 6.66 -7.84
C LYS A 323 -23.49 6.55 -7.16
N ASN A 324 -23.80 7.46 -6.23
CA ASN A 324 -25.03 7.47 -5.44
C ASN A 324 -25.95 8.62 -5.92
N SER A 325 -26.46 8.54 -7.14
CA SER A 325 -27.22 9.60 -7.80
C SER A 325 -28.50 10.02 -7.06
N LYS A 326 -29.07 9.13 -6.25
CA LYS A 326 -30.29 9.35 -5.43
C LYS A 326 -30.02 10.03 -4.08
N VAL A 327 -28.75 10.22 -3.70
CA VAL A 327 -28.38 10.85 -2.43
C VAL A 327 -28.35 12.36 -2.57
N ARG A 328 -28.96 13.06 -1.59
CA ARG A 328 -28.86 14.52 -1.43
C ARG A 328 -28.14 14.85 -0.13
N VAL A 329 -27.25 15.84 -0.16
CA VAL A 329 -26.36 16.16 0.94
C VAL A 329 -26.36 17.64 1.33
N GLU A 330 -26.08 17.92 2.58
CA GLU A 330 -25.72 19.25 3.08
C GLU A 330 -24.22 19.29 3.37
N ILE A 331 -23.52 20.29 2.87
CA ILE A 331 -22.12 20.57 3.22
C ILE A 331 -22.11 21.51 4.43
N GLY A 332 -21.67 21.00 5.57
CA GLY A 332 -21.59 21.73 6.84
C GLY A 332 -20.18 22.26 7.10
N GLY A 333 -20.07 23.57 7.39
CA GLY A 333 -18.81 24.19 7.83
C GLY A 333 -18.85 24.46 9.34
N HIS A 334 -17.75 24.18 10.05
CA HIS A 334 -17.64 24.35 11.50
C HIS A 334 -16.33 25.05 11.88
N THR A 335 -16.35 25.75 13.00
CA THR A 335 -15.18 26.37 13.62
C THR A 335 -15.01 25.85 15.05
N ASP A 336 -13.89 26.18 15.66
CA ASP A 336 -13.76 26.18 17.12
C ASP A 336 -14.44 27.42 17.73
N ASN A 337 -14.31 27.58 19.06
CA ASN A 337 -14.91 28.69 19.80
C ASN A 337 -14.02 29.94 19.86
N VAL A 338 -12.93 30.00 19.11
CA VAL A 338 -12.05 31.18 19.08
C VAL A 338 -12.64 32.21 18.11
N GLY A 339 -12.80 33.45 18.57
CA GLY A 339 -13.41 34.53 17.79
C GLY A 339 -14.87 34.81 18.15
N SER A 340 -15.48 35.79 17.47
CA SER A 340 -16.90 36.11 17.68
C SER A 340 -17.82 35.12 16.96
N LYS A 341 -19.00 34.87 17.51
CA LYS A 341 -20.00 33.98 16.92
C LYS A 341 -20.37 34.38 15.48
N THR A 342 -20.52 35.69 15.23
CA THR A 342 -20.83 36.21 13.89
C THR A 342 -19.68 35.94 12.92
N TYR A 343 -18.45 36.15 13.35
CA TYR A 343 -17.27 35.87 12.56
C TYR A 343 -17.17 34.37 12.21
N ASN A 344 -17.29 33.48 13.22
CA ASN A 344 -17.24 32.03 13.06
C ASN A 344 -18.33 31.51 12.14
N LEU A 345 -19.55 32.04 12.25
CA LEU A 345 -20.66 31.70 11.37
C LEU A 345 -20.34 32.08 9.92
N ASN A 346 -19.90 33.31 9.67
CA ASN A 346 -19.54 33.76 8.31
C ASN A 346 -18.38 32.98 7.71
N LEU A 347 -17.31 32.70 8.50
CA LEU A 347 -16.16 31.92 8.01
C LEU A 347 -16.57 30.50 7.64
N SER A 348 -17.34 29.84 8.50
CA SER A 348 -17.80 28.47 8.26
C SER A 348 -18.75 28.39 7.06
N ASP A 349 -19.60 29.38 6.85
CA ASP A 349 -20.50 29.44 5.70
C ASP A 349 -19.72 29.59 4.39
N LYS A 350 -18.74 30.50 4.34
CA LYS A 350 -17.86 30.66 3.17
C LYS A 350 -17.07 29.38 2.86
N ARG A 351 -16.58 28.67 3.87
CA ARG A 351 -15.87 27.39 3.69
C ARG A 351 -16.78 26.28 3.15
N ALA A 352 -17.98 26.14 3.71
CA ALA A 352 -18.99 25.21 3.20
C ALA A 352 -19.37 25.53 1.75
N LYS A 353 -19.56 26.83 1.44
CA LYS A 353 -19.84 27.31 0.09
C LYS A 353 -18.71 27.02 -0.90
N ALA A 354 -17.45 27.20 -0.52
CA ALA A 354 -16.32 26.90 -1.39
C ALA A 354 -16.28 25.40 -1.79
N VAL A 355 -16.57 24.50 -0.84
CA VAL A 355 -16.69 23.06 -1.13
C VAL A 355 -17.87 22.78 -2.05
N TYR A 356 -19.03 23.37 -1.77
CA TYR A 356 -20.22 23.25 -2.61
C TYR A 356 -19.94 23.70 -4.05
N ASP A 357 -19.34 24.89 -4.24
CA ASP A 357 -19.03 25.45 -5.55
C ASP A 357 -18.06 24.58 -6.34
N TYR A 358 -17.04 24.01 -5.64
CA TYR A 358 -16.15 23.04 -6.25
C TYR A 358 -16.92 21.82 -6.77
N LEU A 359 -17.79 21.22 -5.97
CA LEU A 359 -18.58 20.04 -6.36
C LEU A 359 -19.51 20.34 -7.53
N VAL A 360 -20.15 21.52 -7.57
CA VAL A 360 -20.94 21.97 -8.72
C VAL A 360 -20.06 22.09 -9.96
N GLY A 361 -18.87 22.68 -9.83
CA GLY A 361 -17.89 22.77 -10.92
C GLY A 361 -17.40 21.42 -11.45
N GLN A 362 -17.49 20.35 -10.63
CA GLN A 362 -17.21 18.97 -11.02
C GLN A 362 -18.43 18.23 -11.59
N GLY A 363 -19.53 18.93 -11.85
CA GLY A 363 -20.72 18.38 -12.50
C GLY A 363 -21.73 17.72 -11.56
N ILE A 364 -21.61 17.88 -10.25
CA ILE A 364 -22.67 17.43 -9.33
C ILE A 364 -23.84 18.43 -9.38
N PRO A 365 -25.08 17.97 -9.64
CA PRO A 365 -26.22 18.85 -9.75
C PRO A 365 -26.45 19.67 -8.47
N ALA A 366 -26.60 20.99 -8.60
CA ALA A 366 -26.85 21.92 -7.50
C ALA A 366 -28.09 21.54 -6.67
N SER A 367 -29.14 20.98 -7.33
CA SER A 367 -30.37 20.51 -6.67
C SER A 367 -30.16 19.36 -5.67
N ARG A 368 -29.04 18.68 -5.74
CA ARG A 368 -28.67 17.57 -4.83
C ARG A 368 -27.89 18.02 -3.61
N MET A 369 -27.49 19.27 -3.54
CA MET A 369 -26.60 19.76 -2.52
C MET A 369 -27.10 21.09 -1.93
N SER A 370 -26.77 21.28 -0.65
CA SER A 370 -26.86 22.58 0.03
C SER A 370 -25.58 22.84 0.79
N SER A 371 -25.32 24.11 1.13
CA SER A 371 -24.19 24.47 2.02
C SER A 371 -24.70 25.28 3.20
N LYS A 372 -24.08 25.09 4.38
CA LYS A 372 -24.45 25.80 5.60
C LYS A 372 -23.26 25.96 6.55
N GLY A 373 -23.06 27.18 7.06
CA GLY A 373 -22.16 27.44 8.17
C GLY A 373 -22.86 27.20 9.50
N TYR A 374 -22.17 26.58 10.43
CA TYR A 374 -22.63 26.33 11.79
C TYR A 374 -21.79 27.09 12.83
N GLY A 375 -20.67 27.72 12.42
CA GLY A 375 -19.74 28.34 13.36
C GLY A 375 -19.29 27.33 14.41
N ASP A 376 -19.29 27.77 15.66
CA ASP A 376 -18.96 26.99 16.87
C ASP A 376 -20.17 26.32 17.54
N ALA A 377 -21.35 26.34 16.89
CA ALA A 377 -22.60 25.86 17.52
C ALA A 377 -22.71 24.34 17.64
N LYS A 378 -21.91 23.57 16.88
CA LYS A 378 -21.96 22.10 16.86
C LYS A 378 -20.56 21.51 17.11
N PRO A 379 -19.98 21.61 18.30
CA PRO A 379 -18.70 21.02 18.60
C PRO A 379 -18.80 19.49 18.66
N ILE A 380 -17.75 18.78 18.21
CA ILE A 380 -17.62 17.32 18.32
C ILE A 380 -16.53 16.92 19.33
N ALA A 381 -15.77 17.90 19.82
CA ALA A 381 -14.72 17.71 20.81
C ALA A 381 -14.68 18.90 21.77
N ASP A 382 -13.94 18.77 22.87
CA ASP A 382 -13.75 19.84 23.84
C ASP A 382 -12.91 20.97 23.22
N ASN A 383 -13.38 22.22 23.37
CA ASN A 383 -12.67 23.42 22.92
C ASN A 383 -11.56 23.88 23.89
N ALA A 384 -11.39 23.27 25.05
CA ALA A 384 -10.37 23.64 26.02
C ALA A 384 -8.95 23.28 25.53
N SER A 385 -8.81 22.19 24.79
CA SER A 385 -7.54 21.73 24.22
C SER A 385 -7.39 22.14 22.75
N GLU A 386 -6.14 22.37 22.29
CA GLU A 386 -5.89 22.61 20.86
C GLU A 386 -6.29 21.42 20.00
N GLN A 387 -6.07 20.20 20.50
CA GLN A 387 -6.49 18.98 19.82
C GLN A 387 -8.01 18.94 19.61
N GLY A 388 -8.80 19.31 20.60
CA GLY A 388 -10.25 19.37 20.49
C GLY A 388 -10.71 20.49 19.56
N ARG A 389 -10.10 21.70 19.66
CA ARG A 389 -10.37 22.79 18.71
C ARG A 389 -10.07 22.39 17.28
N ALA A 390 -8.96 21.69 17.02
CA ALA A 390 -8.61 21.21 15.70
C ALA A 390 -9.68 20.24 15.13
N GLN A 391 -10.28 19.40 15.96
CA GLN A 391 -11.39 18.53 15.56
C GLN A 391 -12.67 19.32 15.26
N ASN A 392 -12.91 20.43 15.96
CA ASN A 392 -14.07 21.29 15.74
C ASN A 392 -13.95 22.12 14.45
N ARG A 393 -12.74 22.51 14.04
CA ARG A 393 -12.46 23.16 12.73
C ARG A 393 -12.55 22.13 11.61
N ARG A 394 -13.76 21.84 11.15
CA ARG A 394 -14.03 20.79 10.17
C ARG A 394 -15.01 21.19 9.09
N THR A 395 -14.98 20.48 8.00
CA THR A 395 -16.06 20.42 6.99
C THR A 395 -16.62 19.00 7.02
N GLU A 396 -17.93 18.89 6.96
CA GLU A 396 -18.62 17.60 6.88
C GLU A 396 -19.68 17.62 5.79
N PHE A 397 -20.05 16.46 5.27
CA PHE A 397 -21.28 16.35 4.51
C PHE A 397 -22.25 15.39 5.21
N THR A 398 -23.51 15.78 5.22
CA THR A 398 -24.60 15.03 5.87
C THR A 398 -25.61 14.61 4.82
N ILE A 399 -26.06 13.36 4.87
CA ILE A 399 -27.15 12.86 4.04
C ILE A 399 -28.47 13.51 4.51
N VAL A 400 -29.08 14.31 3.66
CA VAL A 400 -30.37 14.96 3.98
C VAL A 400 -31.55 14.26 3.34
N ALA A 401 -31.35 13.52 2.26
CA ALA A 401 -32.35 12.67 1.66
C ALA A 401 -31.72 11.55 0.83
N VAL A 402 -32.48 10.48 0.66
CA VAL A 402 -32.23 9.41 -0.31
C VAL A 402 -33.51 9.26 -1.13
N ASP A 403 -33.48 9.75 -2.36
CA ASP A 403 -34.64 9.69 -3.25
C ASP A 403 -34.93 8.23 -3.65
N GLN A 404 -36.18 7.85 -3.84
CA GLN A 404 -36.59 6.47 -4.16
C GLN A 404 -36.24 6.04 -5.59
#